data_cd8e4780b7ba651240007db4ea1aa592
#
_entry.id   cd8e4780b7ba651240007db4ea1aa592
#
_cell.length_a   1.000
_cell.length_b   1.000
_cell.length_c   1.000
_cell.angle_alpha   90.00
_cell.angle_beta   90.00
_cell.angle_gamma   90.00
#
_symmetry.space_group_name_H-M   'P 1'
#
loop_
_entity.id
_entity.type
_entity.pdbx_description
1 polymer ?
#
loop_
_entity_poly.entity_id
_entity_poly.type
_entity_poly.pdbx_seq_one_letter_code
_entity_poly.pdbx_strand_id
1 'polypeptide(L)'
;MKYIKRVFLVIFLLLNSINVFAYGDEEKAFHYDKIHMDIKIKEKGILEVTETRDTVFEQSRRGIFFNLSENYVLNFDGKVIRRTFNIYDVKVLSHHDNKITRKNGTINIRLGSPNYFANVNEKYVVTYKILTKDLDLGKDLFYYNLIGNESTYTNKLTFKITSYKDTDFSKMKFYKGRNDSLFKNLKTTITSNSIEGEVLESFKKGEPFTVINTFESGYYGYPTSKNIIISIFFIIFGVVSLLIIFLVQMTKGKDEEIIEQITMKIPDGLNSADLAYLYENQVSKKAVMSLLFQLANEKYIKIEADKKRLLITRLKKYDGEDKAKDKVMKMIFYKNQDEIDLKQSNSRLGRELYDGFPRVANVTAEKFQKEKELYNHNTALLFVFSIISSVLQVLYLMFASYSVTSKIFFASNWTIYIAIFIYNIALVFILEKTYLSLKNKANIALGVIFTTIISGGVYLYLINYVEQKVLPISFIDILFTILCVLITIIIPFLGQRTDYANKILGQVKGLHTFIKYTKEDKIKMFLDENPNLFFDILPVAFAFGLTKKWLDVFKDMDIEGLDSDSYLYNYATINYLADFNNNIESIMPSYSEYRSEIYSSSSSSSSDSGFSGFGGGGFGGSSSSGSW
;
A
#
# COMPACT_ATOMS: atom_id res chain seq x y z
N MET A 1 -19.27 -0.01 42.10
CA MET A 1 -17.79 0.05 41.92
C MET A 1 -16.99 -0.97 42.74
N LYS A 2 -17.30 -1.30 43.99
CA LYS A 2 -16.54 -2.29 44.79
C LYS A 2 -16.61 -3.74 44.22
N TYR A 3 -17.74 -4.16 43.65
CA TYR A 3 -17.89 -5.52 43.07
C TYR A 3 -17.17 -5.68 41.73
N ILE A 4 -17.12 -4.65 40.89
CA ILE A 4 -16.43 -4.68 39.59
C ILE A 4 -14.90 -4.81 39.81
N LYS A 5 -14.33 -4.13 40.82
CA LYS A 5 -12.90 -4.28 41.15
C LYS A 5 -12.55 -5.68 41.68
N ARG A 6 -13.47 -6.32 42.40
CA ARG A 6 -13.27 -7.71 42.89
C ARG A 6 -13.37 -8.75 41.77
N VAL A 7 -14.30 -8.56 40.82
CA VAL A 7 -14.41 -9.42 39.63
C VAL A 7 -13.19 -9.25 38.74
N PHE A 8 -12.70 -8.01 38.55
CA PHE A 8 -11.46 -7.76 37.78
C PHE A 8 -10.22 -8.38 38.46
N LEU A 9 -10.14 -8.35 39.80
CA LEU A 9 -9.04 -8.97 40.54
C LEU A 9 -9.07 -10.50 40.43
N VAL A 10 -10.25 -11.09 40.46
CA VAL A 10 -10.41 -12.56 40.31
C VAL A 10 -10.10 -13.00 38.89
N ILE A 11 -10.53 -12.23 37.86
CA ILE A 11 -10.19 -12.48 36.46
C ILE A 11 -8.69 -12.29 36.25
N PHE A 12 -8.07 -11.27 36.84
CA PHE A 12 -6.63 -11.03 36.75
C PHE A 12 -5.82 -12.14 37.42
N LEU A 13 -6.28 -12.69 38.56
CA LEU A 13 -5.66 -13.83 39.23
C LEU A 13 -5.86 -15.14 38.46
N LEU A 14 -7.02 -15.34 37.82
CA LEU A 14 -7.29 -16.50 36.97
C LEU A 14 -6.47 -16.45 35.68
N LEU A 15 -6.28 -15.26 35.07
CA LEU A 15 -5.43 -15.09 33.88
C LEU A 15 -3.94 -15.28 34.19
N ASN A 16 -3.49 -15.02 35.42
CA ASN A 16 -2.11 -15.29 35.83
C ASN A 16 -1.89 -16.73 36.31
N SER A 17 -2.94 -17.50 36.62
CA SER A 17 -2.81 -18.90 37.02
C SER A 17 -2.77 -19.91 35.85
N ILE A 18 -2.97 -19.44 34.60
CA ILE A 18 -2.95 -20.31 33.39
C ILE A 18 -1.53 -20.47 32.80
N ASN A 19 -0.53 -19.79 33.31
CA ASN A 19 0.86 -19.89 32.84
C ASN A 19 1.79 -20.76 33.68
N VAL A 20 1.29 -21.69 34.45
CA VAL A 20 2.10 -22.81 34.93
C VAL A 20 2.03 -23.91 33.88
N PHE A 21 2.58 -23.68 32.69
CA PHE A 21 3.14 -24.81 31.96
C PHE A 21 4.25 -25.38 32.84
N ALA A 22 4.03 -26.58 33.32
CA ALA A 22 5.08 -27.38 33.91
C ALA A 22 6.28 -27.40 32.94
N TYR A 23 7.30 -26.63 33.22
CA TYR A 23 8.65 -26.87 32.77
C TYR A 23 9.09 -28.16 33.44
N GLY A 24 8.53 -29.29 33.00
CA GLY A 24 9.03 -30.61 33.35
C GLY A 24 10.42 -30.72 32.76
N ASP A 25 11.34 -31.25 33.49
CA ASP A 25 12.74 -31.55 33.21
C ASP A 25 13.09 -31.75 31.72
N GLU A 26 13.11 -30.70 30.91
CA GLU A 26 13.61 -30.74 29.50
C GLU A 26 15.09 -31.13 29.46
N GLU A 27 15.81 -31.01 30.59
CA GLU A 27 17.21 -31.43 30.72
C GLU A 27 17.42 -32.92 30.47
N LYS A 28 16.39 -33.73 30.68
CA LYS A 28 16.45 -35.21 30.53
C LYS A 28 15.76 -35.70 29.24
N ALA A 29 15.23 -34.83 28.39
CA ALA A 29 14.51 -35.28 27.21
C ALA A 29 15.42 -35.76 26.10
N PHE A 30 16.53 -35.09 25.90
CA PHE A 30 17.57 -35.44 24.93
C PHE A 30 18.86 -34.64 25.19
N HIS A 31 19.97 -35.14 24.64
CA HIS A 31 21.26 -34.45 24.63
C HIS A 31 21.97 -34.63 23.27
N TYR A 32 23.01 -33.83 23.04
CA TYR A 32 23.88 -34.04 21.87
C TYR A 32 25.09 -34.86 22.33
N ASP A 33 25.25 -36.03 21.72
CA ASP A 33 26.48 -36.79 21.92
C ASP A 33 27.66 -36.09 21.26
N LYS A 34 27.41 -35.52 20.04
CA LYS A 34 28.42 -34.74 19.34
C LYS A 34 27.78 -33.61 18.51
N ILE A 35 28.39 -32.44 18.59
CA ILE A 35 28.17 -31.36 17.62
C ILE A 35 29.45 -31.21 16.80
N HIS A 36 29.28 -31.15 15.47
CA HIS A 36 30.36 -30.80 14.54
C HIS A 36 29.97 -29.60 13.69
N MET A 37 30.83 -28.57 13.69
CA MET A 37 30.64 -27.33 12.94
C MET A 37 31.70 -27.21 11.83
N ASP A 38 31.29 -27.21 10.56
CA ASP A 38 32.15 -26.88 9.42
C ASP A 38 31.78 -25.47 8.92
N ILE A 39 32.69 -24.52 9.08
CA ILE A 39 32.51 -23.12 8.71
C ILE A 39 33.52 -22.73 7.64
N LYS A 40 33.02 -22.28 6.49
CA LYS A 40 33.85 -21.79 5.38
C LYS A 40 33.69 -20.28 5.27
N ILE A 41 34.76 -19.56 5.58
CA ILE A 41 34.85 -18.12 5.38
C ILE A 41 35.11 -17.88 3.90
N LYS A 42 34.22 -17.15 3.24
CA LYS A 42 34.30 -16.76 1.83
C LYS A 42 34.54 -15.27 1.69
N GLU A 43 34.88 -14.84 0.49
CA GLU A 43 34.94 -13.42 0.14
C GLU A 43 33.59 -12.70 0.42
N LYS A 44 33.65 -11.39 0.56
CA LYS A 44 32.49 -10.51 0.80
C LYS A 44 31.74 -10.78 2.13
N GLY A 45 32.46 -11.37 3.10
CA GLY A 45 31.89 -11.62 4.42
C GLY A 45 30.84 -12.74 4.46
N ILE A 46 30.86 -13.66 3.53
CA ILE A 46 29.95 -14.81 3.52
C ILE A 46 30.55 -15.94 4.36
N LEU A 47 29.80 -16.43 5.34
CA LEU A 47 30.08 -17.66 6.07
C LEU A 47 29.16 -18.77 5.55
N GLU A 48 29.71 -19.86 5.05
CA GLU A 48 28.96 -21.07 4.73
C GLU A 48 29.13 -22.04 5.90
N VAL A 49 28.03 -22.38 6.57
CA VAL A 49 28.01 -23.19 7.78
C VAL A 49 27.31 -24.51 7.51
N THR A 50 27.95 -25.60 7.90
CA THR A 50 27.33 -26.92 7.98
C THR A 50 27.41 -27.40 9.44
N GLU A 51 26.26 -27.59 10.05
CA GLU A 51 26.14 -28.03 11.42
C GLU A 51 25.60 -29.45 11.45
N THR A 52 26.32 -30.35 12.10
CA THR A 52 25.92 -31.73 12.32
C THR A 52 25.73 -31.96 13.83
N ARG A 53 24.58 -32.52 14.21
CA ARG A 53 24.23 -32.87 15.60
C ARG A 53 23.89 -34.34 15.70
N ASP A 54 24.73 -35.11 16.36
CA ASP A 54 24.43 -36.46 16.76
C ASP A 54 23.62 -36.38 18.07
N THR A 55 22.34 -36.69 17.99
CA THR A 55 21.34 -36.47 19.07
C THR A 55 20.95 -37.80 19.68
N VAL A 56 20.91 -37.87 21.01
CA VAL A 56 20.43 -39.02 21.76
C VAL A 56 19.17 -38.64 22.52
N PHE A 57 18.07 -39.32 22.23
CA PHE A 57 16.79 -39.11 22.92
C PHE A 57 16.66 -40.03 24.13
N GLU A 58 16.55 -39.44 25.32
CA GLU A 58 16.31 -40.13 26.58
C GLU A 58 14.81 -40.44 26.77
N GLN A 59 13.96 -39.76 26.05
CA GLN A 59 12.52 -39.94 26.06
C GLN A 59 11.98 -39.96 24.63
N SER A 60 10.87 -40.63 24.42
CA SER A 60 10.21 -40.66 23.12
C SER A 60 9.82 -39.26 22.67
N ARG A 61 10.45 -38.77 21.62
CA ARG A 61 10.22 -37.46 20.98
C ARG A 61 10.08 -37.65 19.48
N ARG A 62 9.45 -36.68 18.81
CA ARG A 62 9.28 -36.72 17.35
C ARG A 62 10.41 -36.01 16.60
N GLY A 63 11.24 -35.26 17.32
CA GLY A 63 12.36 -34.53 16.76
C GLY A 63 12.83 -33.37 17.62
N ILE A 64 13.59 -32.46 17.01
CA ILE A 64 14.14 -31.28 17.66
C ILE A 64 13.75 -29.99 16.95
N PHE A 65 13.76 -28.90 17.69
CA PHE A 65 13.74 -27.54 17.15
C PHE A 65 15.17 -27.00 17.07
N PHE A 66 15.46 -26.33 15.98
CA PHE A 66 16.74 -25.72 15.70
C PHE A 66 16.48 -24.26 15.33
N ASN A 67 16.97 -23.31 16.11
CA ASN A 67 16.73 -21.90 15.93
C ASN A 67 18.01 -21.17 15.53
N LEU A 68 17.94 -20.33 14.49
CA LEU A 68 19.00 -19.43 14.07
C LEU A 68 18.55 -17.99 14.31
N SER A 69 19.27 -17.25 15.13
CA SER A 69 18.99 -15.83 15.36
C SER A 69 19.75 -14.96 14.36
N GLU A 70 19.05 -14.04 13.72
CA GLU A 70 19.65 -13.00 12.88
C GLU A 70 20.10 -11.78 13.69
N ASN A 71 19.64 -11.65 14.92
CA ASN A 71 19.99 -10.55 15.81
C ASN A 71 21.17 -10.90 16.67
N TYR A 72 22.22 -10.13 16.57
CA TYR A 72 23.47 -10.35 17.26
C TYR A 72 23.80 -9.17 18.18
N VAL A 73 24.24 -9.49 19.40
CA VAL A 73 24.79 -8.53 20.36
C VAL A 73 26.22 -8.95 20.66
N LEU A 74 27.23 -8.23 20.27
CA LEU A 74 28.65 -8.50 20.46
C LEU A 74 29.18 -7.64 21.63
N ASN A 75 29.90 -8.27 22.54
CA ASN A 75 30.73 -7.52 23.48
C ASN A 75 32.20 -7.71 23.06
N PHE A 76 32.79 -6.66 22.49
CA PHE A 76 34.15 -6.71 21.99
C PHE A 76 34.92 -5.46 22.45
N ASP A 77 36.07 -5.67 23.12
CA ASP A 77 36.88 -4.60 23.71
C ASP A 77 36.04 -3.61 24.57
N GLY A 78 35.11 -4.11 25.36
CA GLY A 78 34.23 -3.31 26.23
C GLY A 78 33.09 -2.56 25.49
N LYS A 79 32.97 -2.70 24.16
CA LYS A 79 31.89 -2.11 23.37
C LYS A 79 30.81 -3.14 23.10
N VAL A 80 29.56 -2.81 23.40
CA VAL A 80 28.40 -3.61 23.04
C VAL A 80 27.93 -3.19 21.64
N ILE A 81 28.07 -4.09 20.68
CA ILE A 81 27.69 -3.89 19.29
C ILE A 81 26.44 -4.72 19.01
N ARG A 82 25.37 -4.09 18.55
CA ARG A 82 24.15 -4.76 18.13
C ARG A 82 24.04 -4.69 16.62
N ARG A 83 23.91 -5.83 15.98
CA ARG A 83 23.78 -5.95 14.51
C ARG A 83 22.77 -7.04 14.17
N THR A 84 22.16 -6.89 13.00
CA THR A 84 21.37 -7.95 12.38
C THR A 84 22.15 -8.43 11.17
N PHE A 85 22.47 -9.72 11.13
CA PHE A 85 23.07 -10.37 9.98
C PHE A 85 21.98 -11.12 9.21
N ASN A 86 22.19 -11.32 7.93
CA ASN A 86 21.24 -12.07 7.11
C ASN A 86 21.67 -13.52 7.03
N ILE A 87 20.76 -14.42 7.44
CA ILE A 87 20.91 -15.87 7.28
C ILE A 87 20.02 -16.31 6.12
N TYR A 88 20.61 -16.96 5.13
CA TYR A 88 19.92 -17.40 3.91
C TYR A 88 20.40 -18.76 3.45
N ASP A 89 19.78 -19.32 2.39
CA ASP A 89 20.09 -20.64 1.81
C ASP A 89 20.05 -21.76 2.86
N VAL A 90 19.08 -21.69 3.78
CA VAL A 90 18.91 -22.67 4.87
C VAL A 90 18.36 -23.96 4.29
N LYS A 91 19.06 -25.08 4.49
CA LYS A 91 18.69 -26.41 3.99
C LYS A 91 18.93 -27.45 5.05
N VAL A 92 18.05 -28.43 5.10
CA VAL A 92 18.22 -29.66 5.90
C VAL A 92 18.77 -30.73 4.96
N LEU A 93 19.97 -31.25 5.24
CA LEU A 93 20.63 -32.27 4.44
C LEU A 93 20.36 -33.69 4.95
N SER A 94 19.93 -33.85 6.20
CA SER A 94 19.49 -35.13 6.75
C SER A 94 18.10 -35.51 6.21
N HIS A 95 17.83 -36.82 6.05
CA HIS A 95 16.57 -37.36 5.50
C HIS A 95 15.38 -37.24 6.47
N HIS A 96 15.25 -36.11 7.17
CA HIS A 96 14.16 -35.88 8.11
C HIS A 96 13.11 -34.95 7.53
N ASP A 97 11.85 -35.21 7.85
CA ASP A 97 10.80 -34.22 7.64
C ASP A 97 11.19 -32.92 8.34
N ASN A 98 10.98 -31.81 7.68
CA ASN A 98 11.32 -30.51 8.24
C ASN A 98 10.33 -29.42 7.89
N LYS A 99 10.29 -28.40 8.74
CA LYS A 99 9.52 -27.17 8.48
C LYS A 99 10.36 -25.97 8.92
N ILE A 100 10.67 -25.11 7.95
CA ILE A 100 11.43 -23.87 8.17
C ILE A 100 10.45 -22.70 8.24
N THR A 101 10.50 -21.93 9.33
CA THR A 101 9.69 -20.72 9.53
C THR A 101 10.58 -19.56 9.96
N ARG A 102 10.28 -18.35 9.52
CA ARG A 102 11.02 -17.14 9.91
C ARG A 102 10.06 -16.16 10.59
N LYS A 103 10.38 -15.74 11.80
CA LYS A 103 9.59 -14.79 12.57
C LYS A 103 10.51 -13.96 13.47
N ASN A 104 10.32 -12.65 13.50
CA ASN A 104 11.00 -11.69 14.38
C ASN A 104 12.55 -11.81 14.39
N GLY A 105 13.17 -12.02 13.22
CA GLY A 105 14.62 -12.17 13.11
C GLY A 105 15.16 -13.50 13.65
N THR A 106 14.31 -14.51 13.77
CA THR A 106 14.69 -15.89 14.12
C THR A 106 14.16 -16.84 13.05
N ILE A 107 15.01 -17.75 12.60
CA ILE A 107 14.64 -18.87 11.73
C ILE A 107 14.49 -20.09 12.62
N ASN A 108 13.26 -20.60 12.71
CA ASN A 108 12.95 -21.81 13.43
C ASN A 108 12.85 -22.97 12.45
N ILE A 109 13.62 -24.02 12.68
CA ILE A 109 13.66 -25.22 11.86
C ILE A 109 13.19 -26.38 12.75
N ARG A 110 12.02 -26.91 12.46
CA ARG A 110 11.52 -28.12 13.07
C ARG A 110 12.07 -29.31 12.28
N LEU A 111 12.80 -30.20 12.93
CA LEU A 111 13.39 -31.41 12.36
C LEU A 111 12.71 -32.63 12.99
N GLY A 112 12.16 -33.53 12.16
CA GLY A 112 11.45 -34.73 12.58
C GLY A 112 10.00 -34.75 12.05
N SER A 113 9.38 -35.94 12.12
CA SER A 113 8.06 -36.20 11.54
C SER A 113 6.94 -35.97 12.58
N PRO A 114 5.82 -35.33 12.19
CA PRO A 114 4.66 -35.24 13.07
C PRO A 114 3.99 -36.60 13.32
N ASN A 115 4.27 -37.60 12.48
CA ASN A 115 3.58 -38.88 12.50
C ASN A 115 4.37 -40.00 13.19
N TYR A 116 5.69 -39.84 13.32
CA TYR A 116 6.58 -40.90 13.83
C TYR A 116 7.50 -40.35 14.91
N PHE A 117 7.81 -41.19 15.87
CA PHE A 117 8.85 -40.88 16.86
C PHE A 117 10.23 -41.03 16.24
N ALA A 118 11.17 -40.21 16.67
CA ALA A 118 12.56 -40.29 16.30
C ALA A 118 13.19 -41.56 16.94
N ASN A 119 14.23 -42.09 16.29
CA ASN A 119 15.01 -43.16 16.92
C ASN A 119 15.79 -42.61 18.12
N VAL A 120 16.26 -43.51 18.99
CA VAL A 120 17.06 -43.12 20.17
C VAL A 120 18.28 -42.29 19.73
N ASN A 121 18.93 -42.68 18.65
CA ASN A 121 20.08 -41.99 18.06
C ASN A 121 19.69 -41.42 16.67
N GLU A 122 19.77 -40.11 16.56
CA GLU A 122 19.46 -39.40 15.29
C GLU A 122 20.56 -38.42 14.92
N LYS A 123 20.81 -38.32 13.64
CA LYS A 123 21.81 -37.40 13.08
C LYS A 123 21.12 -36.32 12.27
N TYR A 124 21.17 -35.09 12.74
CA TYR A 124 20.63 -33.93 12.04
C TYR A 124 21.73 -33.13 11.38
N VAL A 125 21.56 -32.77 10.11
CA VAL A 125 22.53 -31.97 9.34
C VAL A 125 21.80 -30.79 8.71
N VAL A 126 22.21 -29.58 9.10
CA VAL A 126 21.66 -28.33 8.59
C VAL A 126 22.77 -27.49 7.99
N THR A 127 22.53 -26.92 6.84
CA THR A 127 23.44 -25.95 6.20
C THR A 127 22.75 -24.62 5.98
N TYR A 128 23.52 -23.56 6.12
CA TYR A 128 23.04 -22.19 5.90
C TYR A 128 24.20 -21.25 5.60
N LYS A 129 23.86 -20.05 5.10
CA LYS A 129 24.83 -19.00 4.84
C LYS A 129 24.52 -17.77 5.67
N ILE A 130 25.55 -17.15 6.19
CA ILE A 130 25.46 -15.88 6.93
C ILE A 130 26.20 -14.82 6.13
N LEU A 131 25.53 -13.72 5.82
CA LEU A 131 26.19 -12.53 5.30
C LEU A 131 26.53 -11.61 6.46
N THR A 132 27.82 -11.53 6.79
CA THR A 132 28.33 -10.62 7.82
C THR A 132 28.46 -9.19 7.28
N LYS A 133 28.73 -8.25 8.17
CA LYS A 133 28.89 -6.82 7.83
C LYS A 133 30.15 -6.28 8.47
N ASP A 134 30.69 -5.24 7.84
CA ASP A 134 31.68 -4.40 8.51
C ASP A 134 31.09 -3.84 9.82
N LEU A 135 31.85 -3.95 10.89
CA LEU A 135 31.46 -3.52 12.23
C LEU A 135 32.06 -2.15 12.60
N ASP A 136 32.76 -1.49 11.68
CA ASP A 136 33.44 -0.19 11.88
C ASP A 136 34.43 -0.20 13.07
N LEU A 137 35.14 -1.31 13.24
CA LEU A 137 36.11 -1.50 14.35
C LEU A 137 37.56 -1.19 13.95
N GLY A 138 37.79 -0.75 12.69
CA GLY A 138 39.12 -0.59 12.13
C GLY A 138 39.84 -1.93 11.87
N LYS A 139 39.17 -3.04 12.09
CA LYS A 139 39.63 -4.43 11.84
C LYS A 139 38.44 -5.31 11.54
N ASP A 140 38.62 -6.34 10.73
CA ASP A 140 37.60 -7.34 10.48
C ASP A 140 37.55 -8.36 11.62
N LEU A 141 36.35 -8.76 12.00
CA LEU A 141 36.14 -9.65 13.13
C LEU A 141 35.40 -10.92 12.70
N PHE A 142 35.99 -12.08 12.95
CA PHE A 142 35.28 -13.35 12.97
C PHE A 142 34.85 -13.63 14.41
N TYR A 143 33.58 -13.63 14.62
CA TYR A 143 32.96 -13.93 15.93
C TYR A 143 31.84 -14.92 15.71
N TYR A 144 31.91 -16.09 16.37
CA TYR A 144 30.94 -17.14 16.14
C TYR A 144 30.72 -17.99 17.39
N ASN A 145 29.45 -18.27 17.73
CA ASN A 145 29.12 -19.24 18.76
C ASN A 145 28.98 -20.62 18.14
N LEU A 146 29.92 -21.51 18.38
CA LEU A 146 29.83 -22.91 17.98
C LEU A 146 28.77 -23.66 18.76
N ILE A 147 28.49 -23.26 20.02
CA ILE A 147 27.35 -23.67 20.85
C ILE A 147 26.66 -22.40 21.31
N GLY A 148 25.35 -22.32 21.12
CA GLY A 148 24.54 -21.16 21.52
C GLY A 148 24.09 -21.22 23.00
N ASN A 149 23.64 -20.05 23.51
CA ASN A 149 23.20 -19.88 24.90
C ASN A 149 21.99 -20.74 25.33
N GLU A 150 21.24 -21.27 24.36
CA GLU A 150 20.02 -22.05 24.61
C GLU A 150 20.20 -23.53 24.23
N SER A 151 21.44 -23.97 24.10
CA SER A 151 21.75 -25.36 23.76
C SER A 151 21.47 -26.28 24.94
N THR A 152 21.07 -27.53 24.64
CA THR A 152 21.00 -28.63 25.63
C THR A 152 22.40 -29.15 25.98
N TYR A 153 22.47 -30.10 26.91
CA TYR A 153 23.74 -30.77 27.26
C TYR A 153 24.41 -31.36 26.02
N THR A 154 25.74 -31.16 25.88
CA THR A 154 26.54 -31.61 24.75
C THR A 154 27.80 -32.30 25.24
N ASN A 155 27.98 -33.57 24.88
CA ASN A 155 29.15 -34.34 25.29
C ASN A 155 30.43 -33.89 24.60
N LYS A 156 30.37 -33.70 23.29
CA LYS A 156 31.56 -33.43 22.46
C LYS A 156 31.31 -32.34 21.43
N LEU A 157 32.24 -31.41 21.34
CA LEU A 157 32.27 -30.40 20.27
C LEU A 157 33.53 -30.56 19.42
N THR A 158 33.33 -30.64 18.10
CA THR A 158 34.40 -30.55 17.14
C THR A 158 34.08 -29.50 16.09
N PHE A 159 35.09 -28.81 15.56
CA PHE A 159 34.87 -27.82 14.54
C PHE A 159 35.99 -27.77 13.51
N LYS A 160 35.65 -27.30 12.32
CA LYS A 160 36.57 -26.94 11.26
C LYS A 160 36.21 -25.58 10.71
N ILE A 161 37.17 -24.65 10.69
CA ILE A 161 37.00 -23.31 10.13
C ILE A 161 38.01 -23.17 9.02
N THR A 162 37.55 -22.94 7.79
CA THR A 162 38.39 -22.81 6.60
C THR A 162 38.22 -21.44 6.00
N SER A 163 39.32 -20.78 5.66
CA SER A 163 39.30 -19.50 4.95
C SER A 163 39.54 -19.67 3.45
N TYR A 164 39.03 -18.75 2.67
CA TYR A 164 39.26 -18.66 1.23
C TYR A 164 40.71 -18.24 0.86
N LYS A 165 41.46 -17.74 1.81
CA LYS A 165 42.88 -17.35 1.66
C LYS A 165 43.69 -17.73 2.89
N ASP A 166 45.01 -17.67 2.77
CA ASP A 166 45.92 -17.90 3.90
C ASP A 166 45.59 -16.97 5.05
N THR A 167 45.48 -17.51 6.25
CA THR A 167 44.93 -16.86 7.41
C THR A 167 45.63 -17.30 8.69
N ASP A 168 46.08 -16.35 9.50
CA ASP A 168 46.67 -16.63 10.80
C ASP A 168 45.56 -16.94 11.84
N PHE A 169 45.33 -18.21 12.06
CA PHE A 169 44.42 -18.70 13.09
C PHE A 169 45.09 -18.86 14.46
N SER A 170 46.37 -18.63 14.60
CA SER A 170 47.10 -18.75 15.89
C SER A 170 46.61 -17.74 16.93
N LYS A 171 46.02 -16.63 16.46
CA LYS A 171 45.43 -15.54 17.30
C LYS A 171 43.99 -15.81 17.71
N MET A 172 43.41 -16.96 17.30
CA MET A 172 42.01 -17.29 17.64
C MET A 172 41.86 -17.51 19.14
N LYS A 173 40.83 -16.88 19.69
CA LYS A 173 40.47 -16.94 21.10
C LYS A 173 39.20 -17.74 21.28
N PHE A 174 39.15 -18.54 22.35
CA PHE A 174 38.03 -19.40 22.67
C PHE A 174 37.49 -19.04 24.06
N TYR A 175 36.17 -19.01 24.19
CA TYR A 175 35.49 -18.70 25.45
C TYR A 175 34.40 -19.73 25.71
N LYS A 176 34.29 -20.24 26.95
CA LYS A 176 33.30 -21.20 27.41
C LYS A 176 32.43 -20.59 28.50
N GLY A 177 31.13 -20.72 28.38
CA GLY A 177 30.18 -20.13 29.31
C GLY A 177 30.06 -18.60 29.13
N ARG A 178 29.59 -17.95 30.21
CA ARG A 178 29.39 -16.47 30.23
C ARG A 178 30.58 -15.71 30.79
N ASN A 179 31.66 -16.38 31.08
CA ASN A 179 32.86 -15.77 31.64
C ASN A 179 33.76 -15.27 30.52
N ASP A 180 34.33 -14.09 30.69
CA ASP A 180 35.29 -13.49 29.76
C ASP A 180 36.70 -14.13 29.83
N SER A 181 36.85 -15.26 30.51
CA SER A 181 38.12 -15.98 30.65
C SER A 181 38.40 -16.85 29.41
N LEU A 182 39.62 -16.79 28.93
CA LEU A 182 40.09 -17.60 27.79
C LEU A 182 40.03 -19.10 28.16
N PHE A 183 39.38 -19.85 27.27
CA PHE A 183 39.32 -21.31 27.36
C PHE A 183 40.50 -21.94 26.64
N LYS A 184 41.19 -22.87 27.29
CA LYS A 184 42.43 -23.49 26.79
C LYS A 184 42.36 -25.03 26.68
N ASN A 185 41.33 -25.67 27.23
CA ASN A 185 41.23 -27.12 27.25
C ASN A 185 40.65 -27.70 25.95
N LEU A 186 41.37 -27.48 24.84
CA LEU A 186 41.02 -27.96 23.50
C LEU A 186 42.27 -28.39 22.74
N LYS A 187 42.11 -29.33 21.84
CA LYS A 187 43.13 -29.68 20.82
C LYS A 187 42.86 -28.95 19.53
N THR A 188 43.86 -28.33 18.94
CA THR A 188 43.74 -27.64 17.64
C THR A 188 44.82 -28.05 16.70
N THR A 189 44.47 -28.19 15.42
CA THR A 189 45.40 -28.34 14.32
C THR A 189 45.21 -27.15 13.37
N ILE A 190 46.28 -26.42 13.11
CA ILE A 190 46.24 -25.21 12.28
C ILE A 190 47.05 -25.46 11.01
N THR A 191 46.48 -25.10 9.86
CA THR A 191 47.14 -25.04 8.57
C THR A 191 47.21 -23.61 8.08
N SER A 192 47.73 -23.37 6.87
CA SER A 192 47.82 -22.01 6.30
C SER A 192 46.43 -21.34 6.14
N ASN A 193 45.37 -22.10 5.94
CA ASN A 193 44.04 -21.58 5.66
C ASN A 193 42.92 -22.24 6.47
N SER A 194 43.25 -23.11 7.44
CA SER A 194 42.21 -23.72 8.28
C SER A 194 42.66 -23.96 9.71
N ILE A 195 41.68 -24.06 10.59
CA ILE A 195 41.84 -24.57 11.96
C ILE A 195 40.78 -25.64 12.22
N GLU A 196 41.23 -26.78 12.72
CA GLU A 196 40.38 -27.84 13.24
C GLU A 196 40.54 -27.90 14.76
N GLY A 197 39.44 -28.12 15.48
CA GLY A 197 39.47 -28.16 16.93
C GLY A 197 38.56 -29.23 17.52
N GLU A 198 38.96 -29.76 18.67
CA GLU A 198 38.18 -30.63 19.52
C GLU A 198 38.22 -30.11 20.95
N VAL A 199 37.06 -29.82 21.53
CA VAL A 199 36.96 -29.42 22.94
C VAL A 199 36.93 -30.64 23.80
N LEU A 200 37.80 -30.66 24.82
CA LEU A 200 38.03 -31.83 25.67
C LEU A 200 37.08 -31.91 26.88
N GLU A 201 36.10 -31.04 26.96
CA GLU A 201 35.10 -30.96 28.02
C GLU A 201 33.69 -30.97 27.43
N SER A 202 32.75 -31.54 28.20
CA SER A 202 31.32 -31.45 27.89
C SER A 202 30.74 -30.06 28.23
N PHE A 203 29.57 -29.76 27.71
CA PHE A 203 28.85 -28.51 27.93
C PHE A 203 27.54 -28.77 28.65
N LYS A 204 27.27 -27.96 29.67
CA LYS A 204 25.99 -27.96 30.37
C LYS A 204 24.93 -27.24 29.55
N LYS A 205 23.68 -27.48 29.87
CA LYS A 205 22.56 -26.72 29.26
C LYS A 205 22.78 -25.22 29.45
N GLY A 206 22.66 -24.46 28.34
CA GLY A 206 22.82 -23.02 28.35
C GLY A 206 24.27 -22.51 28.46
N GLU A 207 25.24 -23.36 28.28
CA GLU A 207 26.67 -23.03 28.33
C GLU A 207 27.20 -22.82 26.90
N PRO A 208 27.39 -21.55 26.41
CA PRO A 208 27.85 -21.28 25.06
C PRO A 208 29.34 -21.56 24.88
N PHE A 209 29.73 -21.77 23.63
CA PHE A 209 31.14 -21.81 23.22
C PHE A 209 31.39 -20.87 22.05
N THR A 210 32.16 -19.82 22.31
CA THR A 210 32.41 -18.73 21.38
C THR A 210 33.84 -18.76 20.86
N VAL A 211 34.01 -18.55 19.58
CA VAL A 211 35.30 -18.36 18.92
C VAL A 211 35.41 -16.96 18.34
N ILE A 212 36.57 -16.34 18.53
CA ILE A 212 36.86 -14.96 18.07
C ILE A 212 38.22 -14.97 17.40
N ASN A 213 38.28 -14.41 16.18
CA ASN A 213 39.54 -14.06 15.52
C ASN A 213 39.45 -12.66 14.94
N THR A 214 40.52 -11.91 14.98
CA THR A 214 40.62 -10.56 14.41
C THR A 214 41.52 -10.62 13.19
N PHE A 215 41.08 -10.00 12.11
CA PHE A 215 41.80 -9.86 10.86
C PHE A 215 42.13 -8.40 10.60
N GLU A 216 43.05 -8.15 9.69
CA GLU A 216 43.29 -6.79 9.20
C GLU A 216 42.06 -6.24 8.49
N SER A 217 41.89 -4.92 8.49
CA SER A 217 40.81 -4.26 7.77
C SER A 217 40.82 -4.61 6.28
N GLY A 218 39.67 -4.91 5.72
CA GLY A 218 39.52 -5.34 4.33
C GLY A 218 39.76 -6.84 4.09
N TYR A 219 39.93 -7.63 5.16
CA TYR A 219 40.10 -9.09 5.05
C TYR A 219 38.95 -9.77 4.31
N TYR A 220 37.70 -9.44 4.64
CA TYR A 220 36.53 -9.99 3.98
C TYR A 220 36.27 -9.43 2.59
N GLY A 221 36.88 -8.28 2.24
CA GLY A 221 36.58 -7.60 0.98
C GLY A 221 35.09 -7.25 0.86
N TYR A 222 34.52 -6.68 1.92
CA TYR A 222 33.13 -6.22 1.88
C TYR A 222 32.93 -5.26 0.71
N PRO A 223 31.82 -5.39 -0.02
CA PRO A 223 31.51 -4.43 -1.05
C PRO A 223 31.29 -3.04 -0.42
N THR A 224 32.17 -2.10 -0.75
CA THR A 224 32.12 -0.72 -0.23
C THR A 224 31.21 0.17 -1.07
N SER A 225 30.98 -0.20 -2.33
CA SER A 225 30.13 0.55 -3.25
C SER A 225 29.61 -0.36 -4.37
N LYS A 226 28.53 0.08 -4.99
CA LYS A 226 28.00 -0.52 -6.22
C LYS A 226 28.94 -0.23 -7.39
N ASN A 227 28.87 -1.05 -8.45
CA ASN A 227 29.59 -0.74 -9.66
C ASN A 227 29.07 0.58 -10.26
N ILE A 228 29.87 1.62 -10.16
CA ILE A 228 29.50 2.98 -10.52
C ILE A 228 29.16 3.11 -12.02
N ILE A 229 29.83 2.35 -12.88
CA ILE A 229 29.63 2.37 -14.33
C ILE A 229 28.23 1.84 -14.66
N ILE A 230 27.83 0.72 -14.06
CA ILE A 230 26.50 0.13 -14.26
C ILE A 230 25.43 1.03 -13.67
N SER A 231 25.68 1.64 -12.50
CA SER A 231 24.75 2.58 -11.88
C SER A 231 24.52 3.81 -12.76
N ILE A 232 25.57 4.38 -13.35
CA ILE A 232 25.50 5.50 -14.29
C ILE A 232 24.71 5.08 -15.54
N PHE A 233 24.91 3.86 -16.05
CA PHE A 233 24.12 3.33 -17.18
C PHE A 233 22.62 3.37 -16.89
N PHE A 234 22.18 2.91 -15.71
CA PHE A 234 20.77 2.98 -15.31
C PHE A 234 20.24 4.41 -15.22
N ILE A 235 21.05 5.35 -14.71
CA ILE A 235 20.67 6.77 -14.68
C ILE A 235 20.50 7.32 -16.09
N ILE A 236 21.45 7.07 -16.98
CA ILE A 236 21.38 7.54 -18.38
C ILE A 236 20.14 6.95 -19.06
N PHE A 237 19.91 5.66 -18.90
CA PHE A 237 18.73 5.01 -19.50
C PHE A 237 17.41 5.57 -18.94
N GLY A 238 17.35 5.84 -17.64
CA GLY A 238 16.20 6.49 -17.00
C GLY A 238 15.95 7.91 -17.54
N VAL A 239 17.02 8.72 -17.70
CA VAL A 239 16.94 10.08 -18.28
C VAL A 239 16.46 10.03 -19.73
N VAL A 240 17.02 9.12 -20.54
CA VAL A 240 16.59 8.94 -21.94
C VAL A 240 15.11 8.52 -22.00
N SER A 241 14.68 7.60 -21.15
CA SER A 241 13.27 7.19 -21.06
C SER A 241 12.37 8.35 -20.69
N LEU A 242 12.76 9.18 -19.71
CA LEU A 242 12.03 10.37 -19.31
C LEU A 242 11.92 11.38 -20.46
N LEU A 243 13.00 11.62 -21.20
CA LEU A 243 13.02 12.52 -22.36
C LEU A 243 12.10 12.02 -23.48
N ILE A 244 12.10 10.71 -23.75
CA ILE A 244 11.21 10.13 -24.78
C ILE A 244 9.75 10.34 -24.37
N ILE A 245 9.39 10.02 -23.12
CA ILE A 245 8.02 10.21 -22.62
C ILE A 245 7.62 11.68 -22.68
N PHE A 246 8.52 12.58 -22.29
CA PHE A 246 8.28 14.03 -22.36
C PHE A 246 8.07 14.52 -23.80
N LEU A 247 8.87 14.06 -24.76
CA LEU A 247 8.70 14.38 -26.18
C LEU A 247 7.37 13.84 -26.72
N VAL A 248 7.00 12.61 -26.35
CA VAL A 248 5.69 12.05 -26.74
C VAL A 248 4.55 12.86 -26.13
N GLN A 249 4.69 13.32 -24.88
CA GLN A 249 3.70 14.18 -24.25
C GLN A 249 3.58 15.53 -24.97
N MET A 250 4.69 16.15 -25.34
CA MET A 250 4.65 17.42 -26.08
C MET A 250 3.99 17.31 -27.45
N THR A 251 4.10 16.14 -28.09
CA THR A 251 3.57 15.94 -29.45
C THR A 251 2.16 15.34 -29.48
N LYS A 252 1.84 14.46 -28.52
CA LYS A 252 0.57 13.70 -28.48
C LYS A 252 -0.28 13.95 -27.23
N GLY A 253 0.27 14.58 -26.19
CA GLY A 253 -0.43 14.84 -24.92
C GLY A 253 -0.86 16.31 -24.75
N LYS A 254 -0.53 17.20 -25.70
CA LYS A 254 -0.89 18.61 -25.62
C LYS A 254 -2.34 18.81 -26.06
N ASP A 255 -3.17 19.24 -25.12
CA ASP A 255 -4.54 19.63 -25.40
C ASP A 255 -4.57 20.95 -26.23
N GLU A 256 -5.47 21.00 -27.19
CA GLU A 256 -5.78 22.25 -27.86
C GLU A 256 -6.46 23.25 -26.92
N GLU A 257 -6.28 24.54 -27.20
CA GLU A 257 -6.94 25.60 -26.45
C GLU A 257 -8.45 25.54 -26.68
N ILE A 258 -9.23 25.57 -25.58
CA ILE A 258 -10.69 25.57 -25.68
C ILE A 258 -11.15 26.96 -26.14
N ILE A 259 -11.65 27.06 -27.36
CA ILE A 259 -12.25 28.28 -27.88
C ILE A 259 -13.66 28.40 -27.30
N GLU A 260 -13.89 29.42 -26.50
CA GLU A 260 -15.18 29.70 -25.88
C GLU A 260 -16.16 30.24 -26.94
N GLN A 261 -17.28 29.55 -27.12
CA GLN A 261 -18.33 29.92 -28.05
C GLN A 261 -19.54 30.43 -27.29
N ILE A 262 -19.69 31.75 -27.16
CA ILE A 262 -20.83 32.35 -26.46
C ILE A 262 -22.13 31.98 -27.20
N THR A 263 -22.97 31.20 -26.54
CA THR A 263 -24.22 30.68 -27.09
C THR A 263 -25.30 30.59 -26.02
N MET A 264 -26.55 30.77 -26.42
CA MET A 264 -27.72 30.50 -25.56
C MET A 264 -28.30 29.09 -25.80
N LYS A 265 -27.80 28.40 -26.83
CA LYS A 265 -28.30 27.08 -27.21
C LYS A 265 -27.67 26.00 -26.31
N ILE A 266 -28.52 25.20 -25.70
CA ILE A 266 -28.10 23.99 -24.98
C ILE A 266 -27.64 22.98 -26.06
N PRO A 267 -26.45 22.38 -25.91
CA PRO A 267 -25.97 21.35 -26.83
C PRO A 267 -26.92 20.14 -26.86
N ASP A 268 -27.21 19.68 -28.09
CA ASP A 268 -28.17 18.59 -28.30
C ASP A 268 -27.83 17.30 -27.56
N GLY A 269 -28.85 16.69 -26.96
CA GLY A 269 -28.72 15.42 -26.25
C GLY A 269 -27.96 15.49 -24.91
N LEU A 270 -27.78 16.70 -24.35
CA LEU A 270 -27.22 16.91 -23.02
C LEU A 270 -28.28 17.49 -22.08
N ASN A 271 -28.29 16.99 -20.84
CA ASN A 271 -29.11 17.52 -19.76
C ASN A 271 -28.32 18.50 -18.88
N SER A 272 -29.00 19.17 -17.94
CA SER A 272 -28.36 20.15 -17.05
C SER A 272 -27.27 19.56 -16.14
N ALA A 273 -27.39 18.29 -15.72
CA ALA A 273 -26.35 17.61 -14.95
C ALA A 273 -25.14 17.25 -15.81
N ASP A 274 -25.35 16.91 -17.11
CA ASP A 274 -24.29 16.71 -18.08
C ASP A 274 -23.45 17.98 -18.26
N LEU A 275 -24.12 19.13 -18.40
CA LEU A 275 -23.46 20.42 -18.58
C LEU A 275 -22.67 20.84 -17.34
N ALA A 276 -23.24 20.60 -16.15
CA ALA A 276 -22.51 20.81 -14.89
C ALA A 276 -21.29 19.91 -14.78
N TYR A 277 -21.41 18.64 -15.17
CA TYR A 277 -20.28 17.72 -15.19
C TYR A 277 -19.17 18.20 -16.14
N LEU A 278 -19.53 18.62 -17.35
CA LEU A 278 -18.57 19.14 -18.32
C LEU A 278 -17.88 20.42 -17.85
N TYR A 279 -18.61 21.29 -17.15
CA TYR A 279 -18.07 22.56 -16.63
C TYR A 279 -17.23 22.33 -15.37
N GLU A 280 -17.72 21.47 -14.47
CA GLU A 280 -17.17 21.28 -13.14
C GLU A 280 -16.33 20.00 -12.97
N ASN A 281 -16.33 19.11 -13.95
CA ASN A 281 -15.75 17.77 -13.91
C ASN A 281 -16.26 16.93 -12.71
N GLN A 282 -17.41 17.31 -12.15
CA GLN A 282 -18.10 16.60 -11.08
C GLN A 282 -19.59 16.91 -11.15
N VAL A 283 -20.40 15.95 -10.69
CA VAL A 283 -21.85 16.16 -10.57
C VAL A 283 -22.16 16.53 -9.12
N SER A 284 -22.46 17.79 -8.88
CA SER A 284 -22.88 18.26 -7.57
C SER A 284 -24.34 17.83 -7.29
N LYS A 285 -24.74 17.82 -6.02
CA LYS A 285 -26.14 17.61 -5.61
C LYS A 285 -27.07 18.62 -6.33
N LYS A 286 -26.60 19.84 -6.49
CA LYS A 286 -27.28 20.90 -7.25
C LYS A 286 -27.52 20.51 -8.69
N ALA A 287 -26.52 19.94 -9.36
CA ALA A 287 -26.65 19.44 -10.72
C ALA A 287 -27.69 18.30 -10.85
N VAL A 288 -27.75 17.41 -9.86
CA VAL A 288 -28.80 16.37 -9.86
C VAL A 288 -30.19 16.97 -9.63
N MET A 289 -30.33 17.93 -8.71
CA MET A 289 -31.61 18.59 -8.44
C MET A 289 -32.10 19.45 -9.61
N SER A 290 -31.19 19.96 -10.45
CA SER A 290 -31.57 20.71 -11.64
C SER A 290 -32.39 19.90 -12.65
N LEU A 291 -32.22 18.56 -12.64
CA LEU A 291 -33.00 17.65 -13.47
C LEU A 291 -34.51 17.66 -13.14
N LEU A 292 -34.89 18.08 -11.92
CA LEU A 292 -36.32 18.23 -11.57
C LEU A 292 -36.98 19.33 -12.40
N PHE A 293 -36.29 20.46 -12.64
CA PHE A 293 -36.82 21.51 -13.51
C PHE A 293 -36.97 21.03 -14.96
N GLN A 294 -36.01 20.24 -15.47
CA GLN A 294 -36.13 19.65 -16.81
C GLN A 294 -37.30 18.66 -16.89
N LEU A 295 -37.46 17.80 -15.88
CA LEU A 295 -38.58 16.86 -15.81
C LEU A 295 -39.93 17.58 -15.70
N ALA A 296 -39.98 18.74 -15.03
CA ALA A 296 -41.16 19.58 -14.99
C ALA A 296 -41.43 20.23 -16.35
N ASN A 297 -40.42 20.83 -17.01
CA ASN A 297 -40.57 21.40 -18.36
C ASN A 297 -41.07 20.36 -19.38
N GLU A 298 -40.62 19.09 -19.23
CA GLU A 298 -41.04 17.96 -20.06
C GLU A 298 -42.40 17.33 -19.61
N LYS A 299 -43.09 17.94 -18.62
CA LYS A 299 -44.39 17.52 -18.10
C LYS A 299 -44.41 16.11 -17.50
N TYR A 300 -43.30 15.66 -16.93
CA TYR A 300 -43.24 14.41 -16.15
C TYR A 300 -43.64 14.60 -14.69
N ILE A 301 -43.36 15.79 -14.14
CA ILE A 301 -43.65 16.15 -12.74
C ILE A 301 -44.23 17.56 -12.64
N LYS A 302 -44.94 17.83 -11.55
CA LYS A 302 -45.29 19.18 -11.07
C LYS A 302 -44.58 19.45 -9.76
N ILE A 303 -44.10 20.67 -9.54
CA ILE A 303 -43.38 21.08 -8.33
C ILE A 303 -44.11 22.25 -7.72
N GLU A 304 -44.58 22.12 -6.48
CA GLU A 304 -45.25 23.16 -5.73
C GLU A 304 -44.51 23.38 -4.41
N ALA A 305 -44.14 24.64 -4.14
CA ALA A 305 -43.46 24.98 -2.90
C ALA A 305 -44.20 26.10 -2.17
N ASP A 306 -44.38 25.89 -0.89
CA ASP A 306 -44.80 26.92 0.07
C ASP A 306 -43.87 26.97 1.29
N LYS A 307 -44.15 27.87 2.27
CA LYS A 307 -43.33 27.98 3.47
C LYS A 307 -43.20 26.67 4.26
N LYS A 308 -44.12 25.72 4.10
CA LYS A 308 -44.22 24.51 4.91
C LYS A 308 -43.97 23.23 4.11
N ARG A 309 -44.16 23.24 2.79
CA ARG A 309 -44.10 22.03 1.94
C ARG A 309 -43.30 22.28 0.65
N LEU A 310 -42.63 21.26 0.20
CA LEU A 310 -42.07 21.15 -1.16
C LEU A 310 -42.61 19.86 -1.78
N LEU A 311 -43.76 19.98 -2.43
CA LEU A 311 -44.49 18.86 -2.99
C LEU A 311 -44.05 18.63 -4.43
N ILE A 312 -43.68 17.40 -4.73
CA ILE A 312 -43.40 16.94 -6.10
C ILE A 312 -44.46 15.89 -6.46
N THR A 313 -45.24 16.18 -7.48
CA THR A 313 -46.31 15.31 -7.98
C THR A 313 -45.89 14.70 -9.31
N ARG A 314 -45.98 13.38 -9.44
CA ARG A 314 -45.73 12.67 -10.68
C ARG A 314 -46.94 12.76 -11.61
N LEU A 315 -46.77 13.34 -12.78
CA LEU A 315 -47.82 13.47 -13.79
C LEU A 315 -47.87 12.24 -14.69
N LYS A 316 -46.71 11.68 -15.04
CA LYS A 316 -46.61 10.45 -15.84
C LYS A 316 -45.31 9.70 -15.49
N LYS A 317 -45.25 8.42 -15.84
CA LYS A 317 -44.05 7.62 -15.75
C LYS A 317 -43.02 8.13 -16.76
N TYR A 318 -41.73 8.10 -16.39
CA TYR A 318 -40.68 8.45 -17.34
C TYR A 318 -40.55 7.37 -18.42
N ASP A 319 -40.64 7.81 -19.67
CA ASP A 319 -40.58 6.97 -20.87
C ASP A 319 -39.44 7.45 -21.84
N GLY A 320 -38.60 8.40 -21.38
CA GLY A 320 -37.50 8.92 -22.16
C GLY A 320 -36.22 8.07 -22.05
N GLU A 321 -35.24 8.39 -22.92
CA GLU A 321 -33.99 7.63 -23.03
C GLU A 321 -32.90 8.08 -22.03
N ASP A 322 -33.12 9.22 -21.33
CA ASP A 322 -32.11 9.78 -20.42
C ASP A 322 -32.02 9.01 -19.10
N LYS A 323 -30.96 8.24 -18.95
CA LYS A 323 -30.71 7.40 -17.76
C LYS A 323 -30.59 8.21 -16.48
N ALA A 324 -30.10 9.46 -16.52
CA ALA A 324 -29.98 10.31 -15.33
C ALA A 324 -31.36 10.75 -14.84
N LYS A 325 -32.25 11.20 -15.75
CA LYS A 325 -33.63 11.56 -15.45
C LYS A 325 -34.43 10.34 -14.91
N ASP A 326 -34.27 9.16 -15.52
CA ASP A 326 -34.88 7.91 -15.03
C ASP A 326 -34.46 7.60 -13.58
N LYS A 327 -33.16 7.76 -13.27
CA LYS A 327 -32.66 7.56 -11.91
C LYS A 327 -33.20 8.59 -10.92
N VAL A 328 -33.34 9.85 -11.32
CA VAL A 328 -33.96 10.89 -10.49
C VAL A 328 -35.43 10.57 -10.20
N MET A 329 -36.19 10.17 -11.19
CA MET A 329 -37.58 9.74 -11.00
C MET A 329 -37.69 8.56 -10.02
N LYS A 330 -36.84 7.55 -10.15
CA LYS A 330 -36.80 6.38 -9.24
C LYS A 330 -36.32 6.75 -7.83
N MET A 331 -35.43 7.72 -7.68
CA MET A 331 -34.94 8.22 -6.41
C MET A 331 -36.05 8.99 -5.65
N ILE A 332 -36.73 9.89 -6.33
CA ILE A 332 -37.78 10.71 -5.72
C ILE A 332 -39.02 9.86 -5.41
N PHE A 333 -39.48 9.06 -6.37
CA PHE A 333 -40.70 8.23 -6.23
C PHE A 333 -40.40 6.78 -5.83
N TYR A 334 -39.51 6.59 -4.85
CA TYR A 334 -38.95 5.30 -4.44
C TYR A 334 -39.97 4.24 -3.93
N LYS A 335 -41.19 4.65 -3.54
CA LYS A 335 -42.29 3.77 -3.13
C LYS A 335 -43.38 3.61 -4.18
N ASN A 336 -43.14 4.03 -5.42
CA ASN A 336 -44.17 4.12 -6.46
C ASN A 336 -45.36 5.06 -6.10
N GLN A 337 -45.18 5.96 -5.16
CA GLN A 337 -46.16 6.98 -4.80
C GLN A 337 -46.15 8.06 -5.88
N ASP A 338 -47.28 8.75 -6.05
CA ASP A 338 -47.42 9.80 -7.06
C ASP A 338 -47.08 11.20 -6.49
N GLU A 339 -47.04 11.32 -5.16
CA GLU A 339 -46.68 12.58 -4.49
C GLU A 339 -45.65 12.35 -3.41
N ILE A 340 -44.72 13.30 -3.27
CA ILE A 340 -43.75 13.32 -2.20
C ILE A 340 -43.48 14.76 -1.73
N ASP A 341 -43.47 14.95 -0.42
CA ASP A 341 -43.05 16.19 0.19
C ASP A 341 -41.58 16.10 0.64
N LEU A 342 -40.70 16.82 -0.04
CA LEU A 342 -39.27 16.80 0.26
C LEU A 342 -38.92 17.53 1.59
N LYS A 343 -39.85 18.29 2.18
CA LYS A 343 -39.66 18.91 3.50
C LYS A 343 -39.98 17.99 4.66
N GLN A 344 -40.80 16.98 4.45
CA GLN A 344 -41.05 16.01 5.50
C GLN A 344 -39.80 15.15 5.73
N SER A 345 -39.04 15.56 6.75
CA SER A 345 -37.86 14.83 7.22
C SER A 345 -38.24 13.40 7.63
N ASN A 346 -37.94 12.47 6.76
CA ASN A 346 -38.10 11.07 7.09
C ASN A 346 -36.78 10.37 6.74
N SER A 347 -36.26 9.55 7.67
CA SER A 347 -34.99 8.85 7.57
C SER A 347 -34.87 8.01 6.28
N ARG A 348 -35.98 7.54 5.73
CA ARG A 348 -36.04 6.76 4.49
C ARG A 348 -35.81 7.63 3.26
N LEU A 349 -36.42 8.82 3.21
CA LEU A 349 -36.17 9.80 2.14
C LEU A 349 -34.69 10.24 2.15
N GLY A 350 -34.16 10.56 3.33
CA GLY A 350 -32.76 10.91 3.50
C GLY A 350 -31.83 9.82 2.97
N ARG A 351 -32.17 8.54 3.20
CA ARG A 351 -31.43 7.38 2.68
C ARG A 351 -31.50 7.31 1.16
N GLU A 352 -32.70 7.43 0.57
CA GLU A 352 -32.87 7.34 -0.88
C GLU A 352 -32.15 8.48 -1.61
N LEU A 353 -32.14 9.68 -1.03
CA LEU A 353 -31.37 10.80 -1.54
C LEU A 353 -29.86 10.55 -1.39
N TYR A 354 -29.40 10.09 -0.22
CA TYR A 354 -27.99 9.80 0.04
C TYR A 354 -27.42 8.76 -0.94
N ASP A 355 -28.13 7.66 -1.15
CA ASP A 355 -27.72 6.59 -2.06
C ASP A 355 -28.03 6.93 -3.54
N GLY A 356 -29.00 7.77 -3.80
CA GLY A 356 -29.46 8.15 -5.13
C GLY A 356 -28.56 9.16 -5.83
N PHE A 357 -28.10 10.19 -5.13
CA PHE A 357 -27.22 11.22 -5.72
C PHE A 357 -25.96 10.61 -6.36
N PRO A 358 -25.19 9.74 -5.69
CA PRO A 358 -24.05 9.08 -6.32
C PRO A 358 -24.44 8.23 -7.53
N ARG A 359 -25.60 7.59 -7.51
CA ARG A 359 -26.09 6.78 -8.66
C ARG A 359 -26.36 7.63 -9.89
N VAL A 360 -26.99 8.81 -9.72
CA VAL A 360 -27.20 9.76 -10.82
C VAL A 360 -25.88 10.32 -11.30
N ALA A 361 -25.02 10.74 -10.38
CA ALA A 361 -23.69 11.26 -10.71
C ALA A 361 -22.83 10.26 -11.52
N ASN A 362 -22.86 8.99 -11.12
CA ASN A 362 -22.13 7.94 -11.83
C ASN A 362 -22.68 7.71 -13.24
N VAL A 363 -23.99 7.70 -13.44
CA VAL A 363 -24.60 7.56 -14.78
C VAL A 363 -24.21 8.73 -15.68
N THR A 364 -24.25 9.96 -15.17
CA THR A 364 -23.79 11.15 -15.90
C THR A 364 -22.31 11.04 -16.27
N ALA A 365 -21.43 10.66 -15.33
CA ALA A 365 -20.00 10.48 -15.60
C ALA A 365 -19.73 9.35 -16.62
N GLU A 366 -20.45 8.21 -16.51
CA GLU A 366 -20.31 7.08 -17.43
C GLU A 366 -20.65 7.44 -18.88
N LYS A 367 -21.58 8.35 -19.11
CA LYS A 367 -21.93 8.87 -20.45
C LYS A 367 -20.70 9.46 -21.16
N PHE A 368 -19.85 10.19 -20.40
CA PHE A 368 -18.64 10.84 -20.92
C PHE A 368 -17.39 9.97 -20.85
N GLN A 369 -17.46 8.82 -20.24
CA GLN A 369 -16.37 7.83 -20.21
C GLN A 369 -16.55 6.71 -21.25
N LYS A 370 -17.78 6.41 -21.68
CA LYS A 370 -18.09 5.26 -22.54
C LYS A 370 -18.78 5.63 -23.85
N GLU A 371 -19.69 6.59 -23.81
CA GLU A 371 -20.54 6.92 -24.97
C GLU A 371 -20.03 8.16 -25.74
N LYS A 372 -19.56 9.17 -24.99
CA LYS A 372 -19.07 10.46 -25.51
C LYS A 372 -17.72 10.78 -24.88
N GLU A 373 -16.70 9.98 -25.19
CA GLU A 373 -15.39 10.07 -24.54
C GLU A 373 -14.79 11.48 -24.69
N LEU A 374 -14.44 12.06 -23.54
CA LEU A 374 -13.79 13.38 -23.47
C LEU A 374 -12.29 13.31 -23.71
N TYR A 375 -11.68 12.17 -23.44
CA TYR A 375 -10.24 11.97 -23.56
C TYR A 375 -9.94 10.78 -24.46
N ASN A 376 -9.00 10.96 -25.34
CA ASN A 376 -8.46 9.89 -26.15
C ASN A 376 -7.47 9.10 -25.29
N HIS A 377 -7.93 7.99 -24.72
CA HIS A 377 -7.10 7.10 -23.95
C HIS A 377 -6.14 6.37 -24.88
N ASN A 378 -4.92 6.86 -25.01
CA ASN A 378 -3.88 6.12 -25.71
C ASN A 378 -3.38 4.98 -24.81
N THR A 379 -4.34 4.07 -24.44
CA THR A 379 -4.12 2.95 -23.51
C THR A 379 -2.93 2.09 -23.92
N ALA A 380 -2.67 1.96 -25.22
CA ALA A 380 -1.52 1.24 -25.72
C ALA A 380 -0.19 1.92 -25.32
N LEU A 381 -0.08 3.24 -25.48
CA LEU A 381 1.12 3.99 -25.07
C LEU A 381 1.30 4.00 -23.57
N LEU A 382 0.23 4.21 -22.80
CA LEU A 382 0.26 4.12 -21.33
C LEU A 382 0.77 2.76 -20.88
N PHE A 383 0.25 1.69 -21.48
CA PHE A 383 0.64 0.32 -21.16
C PHE A 383 2.12 0.06 -21.50
N VAL A 384 2.57 0.44 -22.70
CA VAL A 384 3.97 0.27 -23.12
C VAL A 384 4.94 1.02 -22.21
N PHE A 385 4.68 2.30 -21.91
CA PHE A 385 5.57 3.08 -21.05
C PHE A 385 5.54 2.61 -19.59
N SER A 386 4.40 2.14 -19.09
CA SER A 386 4.33 1.56 -17.75
C SER A 386 5.12 0.25 -17.64
N ILE A 387 5.11 -0.59 -18.69
CA ILE A 387 5.96 -1.78 -18.77
C ILE A 387 7.44 -1.40 -18.78
N ILE A 388 7.84 -0.45 -19.63
CA ILE A 388 9.24 0.00 -19.72
C ILE A 388 9.73 0.51 -18.36
N SER A 389 8.94 1.37 -17.69
CA SER A 389 9.24 1.88 -16.35
C SER A 389 9.38 0.75 -15.33
N SER A 390 8.45 -0.21 -15.33
CA SER A 390 8.45 -1.35 -14.40
C SER A 390 9.65 -2.28 -14.63
N VAL A 391 9.98 -2.57 -15.88
CA VAL A 391 11.17 -3.37 -16.24
C VAL A 391 12.44 -2.68 -15.77
N LEU A 392 12.56 -1.37 -15.98
CA LEU A 392 13.74 -0.61 -15.56
C LEU A 392 13.95 -0.70 -14.03
N GLN A 393 12.88 -0.57 -13.25
CA GLN A 393 12.93 -0.66 -11.79
C GLN A 393 13.32 -2.06 -11.32
N VAL A 394 12.75 -3.11 -11.93
CA VAL A 394 13.08 -4.49 -11.61
C VAL A 394 14.54 -4.81 -11.94
N LEU A 395 15.02 -4.37 -13.10
CA LEU A 395 16.43 -4.58 -13.49
C LEU A 395 17.40 -3.89 -12.54
N TYR A 396 17.08 -2.68 -12.06
CA TYR A 396 17.91 -2.00 -11.08
C TYR A 396 17.94 -2.72 -9.73
N LEU A 397 16.80 -3.24 -9.25
CA LEU A 397 16.75 -4.05 -8.04
C LEU A 397 17.56 -5.36 -8.18
N MET A 398 17.51 -5.99 -9.36
CA MET A 398 18.35 -7.17 -9.65
C MET A 398 19.84 -6.81 -9.60
N PHE A 399 20.22 -5.67 -10.18
CA PHE A 399 21.59 -5.16 -10.12
C PHE A 399 22.03 -4.86 -8.68
N ALA A 400 21.16 -4.21 -7.89
CA ALA A 400 21.42 -3.92 -6.48
C ALA A 400 21.67 -5.22 -5.70
N SER A 401 20.85 -6.25 -5.91
CA SER A 401 21.04 -7.58 -5.33
C SER A 401 22.38 -8.22 -5.74
N TYR A 402 22.69 -8.18 -7.03
CA TYR A 402 23.93 -8.75 -7.57
C TYR A 402 25.18 -8.07 -6.99
N SER A 403 25.12 -6.76 -6.77
CA SER A 403 26.23 -5.98 -6.21
C SER A 403 26.66 -6.48 -4.83
N VAL A 404 25.73 -6.99 -4.04
CA VAL A 404 25.98 -7.50 -2.69
C VAL A 404 26.38 -8.97 -2.69
N THR A 405 25.61 -9.81 -3.37
CA THR A 405 25.71 -11.28 -3.22
C THR A 405 26.50 -11.95 -4.32
N SER A 406 26.89 -11.23 -5.39
CA SER A 406 27.44 -11.80 -6.64
C SER A 406 26.55 -12.88 -7.28
N LYS A 407 25.31 -12.97 -6.86
CA LYS A 407 24.27 -13.84 -7.43
C LYS A 407 23.00 -13.03 -7.58
N ILE A 408 22.34 -13.22 -8.71
CA ILE A 408 21.01 -12.63 -8.86
C ILE A 408 20.11 -13.34 -7.85
N PHE A 409 19.49 -12.56 -6.96
CA PHE A 409 18.61 -13.02 -5.87
C PHE A 409 17.30 -13.64 -6.41
N PHE A 410 17.38 -14.28 -7.54
CA PHE A 410 16.25 -14.73 -8.35
C PHE A 410 15.49 -15.90 -7.74
N ALA A 411 16.18 -16.80 -7.05
CA ALA A 411 15.58 -18.09 -6.72
C ALA A 411 14.63 -18.08 -5.52
N SER A 412 14.74 -17.10 -4.60
CA SER A 412 13.92 -17.08 -3.38
C SER A 412 12.92 -15.91 -3.30
N ASN A 413 13.07 -14.86 -4.12
CA ASN A 413 12.24 -13.64 -4.03
C ASN A 413 11.69 -13.13 -5.38
N TRP A 414 11.52 -14.00 -6.37
CA TRP A 414 10.89 -13.64 -7.65
C TRP A 414 9.50 -13.03 -7.48
N THR A 415 8.79 -13.39 -6.41
CA THR A 415 7.48 -12.82 -6.03
C THR A 415 7.54 -11.32 -5.77
N ILE A 416 8.66 -10.82 -5.21
CA ILE A 416 8.86 -9.38 -4.96
C ILE A 416 8.98 -8.63 -6.29
N TYR A 417 9.76 -9.16 -7.24
CA TYR A 417 9.92 -8.53 -8.55
C TYR A 417 8.62 -8.48 -9.34
N ILE A 418 7.83 -9.56 -9.31
CA ILE A 418 6.50 -9.59 -9.92
C ILE A 418 5.56 -8.61 -9.22
N ALA A 419 5.56 -8.59 -7.89
CA ALA A 419 4.71 -7.67 -7.13
C ALA A 419 5.01 -6.20 -7.47
N ILE A 420 6.28 -5.82 -7.59
CA ILE A 420 6.69 -4.47 -8.00
C ILE A 420 6.26 -4.17 -9.43
N PHE A 421 6.43 -5.12 -10.34
CA PHE A 421 6.02 -4.98 -11.72
C PHE A 421 4.52 -4.70 -11.85
N ILE A 422 3.69 -5.51 -11.18
CA ILE A 422 2.24 -5.33 -11.14
C ILE A 422 1.85 -4.02 -10.44
N TYR A 423 2.50 -3.71 -9.32
CA TYR A 423 2.26 -2.48 -8.57
C TYR A 423 2.46 -1.23 -9.42
N ASN A 424 3.57 -1.13 -10.15
CA ASN A 424 3.85 0.04 -10.98
C ASN A 424 2.84 0.21 -12.11
N ILE A 425 2.46 -0.89 -12.78
CA ILE A 425 1.43 -0.86 -13.83
C ILE A 425 0.10 -0.39 -13.24
N ALA A 426 -0.34 -1.00 -12.14
CA ALA A 426 -1.59 -0.61 -11.47
C ALA A 426 -1.58 0.84 -11.01
N LEU A 427 -0.44 1.33 -10.50
CA LEU A 427 -0.26 2.70 -10.05
C LEU A 427 -0.46 3.71 -11.19
N VAL A 428 0.10 3.45 -12.38
CA VAL A 428 -0.09 4.33 -13.55
C VAL A 428 -1.57 4.44 -13.92
N PHE A 429 -2.30 3.32 -13.97
CA PHE A 429 -3.74 3.35 -14.29
C PHE A 429 -4.58 4.02 -13.20
N ILE A 430 -4.23 3.84 -11.92
CA ILE A 430 -4.91 4.54 -10.81
C ILE A 430 -4.67 6.06 -10.92
N LEU A 431 -3.45 6.47 -11.20
CA LEU A 431 -3.10 7.88 -11.37
C LEU A 431 -3.81 8.51 -12.57
N GLU A 432 -3.87 7.82 -13.70
CA GLU A 432 -4.61 8.27 -14.89
C GLU A 432 -6.08 8.51 -14.54
N LYS A 433 -6.74 7.50 -13.95
CA LYS A 433 -8.15 7.62 -13.55
C LYS A 433 -8.37 8.76 -12.55
N THR A 434 -7.46 8.92 -11.60
CA THR A 434 -7.51 9.98 -10.59
C THR A 434 -7.29 11.35 -11.21
N TYR A 435 -6.30 11.48 -12.09
CA TYR A 435 -6.03 12.72 -12.81
C TYR A 435 -7.23 13.19 -13.65
N LEU A 436 -7.85 12.27 -14.38
CA LEU A 436 -9.04 12.57 -15.20
C LEU A 436 -10.28 12.91 -14.35
N SER A 437 -10.37 12.43 -13.10
CA SER A 437 -11.49 12.68 -12.19
C SER A 437 -11.36 13.95 -11.36
N LEU A 438 -10.14 14.47 -11.15
CA LEU A 438 -9.90 15.61 -10.26
C LEU A 438 -9.88 16.93 -11.02
N LYS A 439 -10.82 17.83 -10.70
CA LYS A 439 -10.92 19.19 -11.28
C LYS A 439 -9.91 20.17 -10.69
N ASN A 440 -9.60 20.03 -9.40
CA ASN A 440 -8.83 21.03 -8.68
C ASN A 440 -7.34 20.76 -8.81
N LYS A 441 -6.57 21.72 -9.39
CA LYS A 441 -5.11 21.64 -9.51
C LYS A 441 -4.42 21.34 -8.16
N ALA A 442 -4.97 21.84 -7.04
CA ALA A 442 -4.44 21.55 -5.71
C ALA A 442 -4.60 20.07 -5.32
N ASN A 443 -5.74 19.45 -5.63
CA ASN A 443 -5.97 18.03 -5.35
C ASN A 443 -5.10 17.14 -6.22
N ILE A 444 -4.87 17.53 -7.48
CA ILE A 444 -3.92 16.82 -8.37
C ILE A 444 -2.52 16.91 -7.78
N ALA A 445 -2.08 18.10 -7.38
CA ALA A 445 -0.76 18.30 -6.77
C ALA A 445 -0.59 17.47 -5.48
N LEU A 446 -1.60 17.47 -4.60
CA LEU A 446 -1.58 16.65 -3.39
C LEU A 446 -1.54 15.15 -3.70
N GLY A 447 -2.31 14.68 -4.68
CA GLY A 447 -2.28 13.29 -5.14
C GLY A 447 -0.91 12.90 -5.69
N VAL A 448 -0.30 13.75 -6.48
CA VAL A 448 1.07 13.55 -7.02
C VAL A 448 2.09 13.50 -5.88
N ILE A 449 2.06 14.45 -4.94
CA ILE A 449 2.97 14.49 -3.79
C ILE A 449 2.82 13.21 -2.94
N PHE A 450 1.60 12.84 -2.61
CA PHE A 450 1.33 11.64 -1.81
C PHE A 450 1.83 10.37 -2.49
N THR A 451 1.57 10.23 -3.79
CA THR A 451 2.04 9.09 -4.59
C THR A 451 3.56 9.06 -4.67
N THR A 452 4.21 10.22 -4.82
CA THR A 452 5.67 10.36 -4.86
C THR A 452 6.30 9.88 -3.56
N ILE A 453 5.78 10.33 -2.42
CA ILE A 453 6.31 9.97 -1.11
C ILE A 453 6.15 8.46 -0.87
N ILE A 454 4.98 7.90 -1.15
CA ILE A 454 4.72 6.47 -0.90
C ILE A 454 5.54 5.60 -1.85
N SER A 455 5.48 5.83 -3.16
CA SER A 455 6.17 4.98 -4.13
C SER A 455 7.69 5.10 -4.00
N GLY A 456 8.22 6.32 -3.80
CA GLY A 456 9.64 6.54 -3.54
C GLY A 456 10.11 5.86 -2.27
N GLY A 457 9.37 6.00 -1.17
CA GLY A 457 9.69 5.36 0.10
C GLY A 457 9.67 3.83 0.02
N VAL A 458 8.64 3.27 -0.61
CA VAL A 458 8.53 1.82 -0.84
C VAL A 458 9.71 1.32 -1.68
N TYR A 459 10.07 2.04 -2.74
CA TYR A 459 11.16 1.62 -3.62
C TYR A 459 12.53 1.70 -2.93
N LEU A 460 12.82 2.76 -2.18
CA LEU A 460 14.05 2.86 -1.38
C LEU A 460 14.13 1.77 -0.29
N TYR A 461 12.99 1.48 0.35
CA TYR A 461 12.92 0.36 1.29
C TYR A 461 13.25 -0.98 0.63
N LEU A 462 12.76 -1.21 -0.60
CA LEU A 462 13.03 -2.43 -1.35
C LEU A 462 14.48 -2.52 -1.80
N ILE A 463 15.12 -1.42 -2.22
CA ILE A 463 16.56 -1.40 -2.51
C ILE A 463 17.33 -1.83 -1.26
N ASN A 464 17.07 -1.20 -0.11
CA ASN A 464 17.72 -1.53 1.15
C ASN A 464 17.47 -2.99 1.59
N TYR A 465 16.26 -3.50 1.36
CA TYR A 465 15.89 -4.89 1.64
C TYR A 465 16.64 -5.87 0.75
N VAL A 466 16.68 -5.61 -0.56
CA VAL A 466 17.37 -6.47 -1.55
C VAL A 466 18.88 -6.45 -1.33
N GLU A 467 19.43 -5.31 -0.93
CA GLU A 467 20.84 -5.17 -0.53
C GLU A 467 21.13 -5.74 0.85
N GLN A 468 20.12 -6.34 1.48
CA GLN A 468 20.25 -7.01 2.77
C GLN A 468 20.84 -6.10 3.87
N LYS A 469 20.66 -4.78 3.73
CA LYS A 469 21.21 -3.75 4.63
C LYS A 469 22.74 -3.81 4.76
N VAL A 470 23.44 -4.36 3.78
CA VAL A 470 24.91 -4.45 3.74
C VAL A 470 25.49 -3.13 3.22
N LEU A 471 24.92 -2.61 2.13
CA LEU A 471 25.33 -1.32 1.57
C LEU A 471 24.41 -0.20 2.09
N PRO A 472 24.95 0.98 2.40
CA PRO A 472 24.13 2.15 2.66
C PRO A 472 23.42 2.60 1.37
N ILE A 473 22.23 3.20 1.50
CA ILE A 473 21.55 3.84 0.38
C ILE A 473 22.46 4.94 -0.16
N SER A 474 22.87 4.80 -1.41
CA SER A 474 23.78 5.75 -2.05
C SER A 474 22.98 6.93 -2.65
N PHE A 475 23.69 8.04 -2.93
CA PHE A 475 23.11 9.17 -3.68
C PHE A 475 22.54 8.74 -5.03
N ILE A 476 23.17 7.74 -5.68
CA ILE A 476 22.72 7.20 -6.96
C ILE A 476 21.37 6.48 -6.82
N ASP A 477 21.12 5.76 -5.72
CA ASP A 477 19.84 5.10 -5.45
C ASP A 477 18.71 6.11 -5.30
N ILE A 478 18.99 7.19 -4.59
CA ILE A 478 18.05 8.30 -4.41
C ILE A 478 17.75 8.94 -5.75
N LEU A 479 18.76 9.26 -6.54
CA LEU A 479 18.61 9.88 -7.87
C LEU A 479 17.81 8.98 -8.82
N PHE A 480 18.14 7.69 -8.87
CA PHE A 480 17.43 6.72 -9.69
C PHE A 480 15.96 6.55 -9.25
N THR A 481 15.71 6.53 -7.93
CA THR A 481 14.34 6.47 -7.39
C THR A 481 13.53 7.69 -7.80
N ILE A 482 14.10 8.90 -7.69
CA ILE A 482 13.45 10.13 -8.14
C ILE A 482 13.10 10.05 -9.64
N LEU A 483 14.02 9.56 -10.45
CA LEU A 483 13.82 9.39 -11.89
C LEU A 483 12.65 8.44 -12.20
N CYS A 484 12.61 7.28 -11.54
CA CYS A 484 11.53 6.30 -11.70
C CYS A 484 10.16 6.87 -11.27
N VAL A 485 10.13 7.63 -10.17
CA VAL A 485 8.91 8.29 -9.69
C VAL A 485 8.44 9.35 -10.68
N LEU A 486 9.35 10.17 -11.22
CA LEU A 486 9.01 11.17 -12.25
C LEU A 486 8.43 10.52 -13.50
N ILE A 487 9.04 9.44 -13.99
CA ILE A 487 8.53 8.66 -15.13
C ILE A 487 7.10 8.18 -14.83
N THR A 488 6.86 7.59 -13.67
CA THR A 488 5.56 7.05 -13.27
C THR A 488 4.48 8.15 -13.19
N ILE A 489 4.85 9.36 -12.76
CA ILE A 489 3.94 10.50 -12.65
C ILE A 489 3.59 11.09 -14.01
N ILE A 490 4.54 11.14 -14.95
CA ILE A 490 4.33 11.79 -16.26
C ILE A 490 3.49 10.92 -17.20
N ILE A 491 3.59 9.59 -17.12
CA ILE A 491 2.86 8.67 -18.00
C ILE A 491 1.34 8.93 -18.04
N PRO A 492 0.63 9.14 -16.92
CA PRO A 492 -0.80 9.42 -16.94
C PRO A 492 -1.22 10.67 -17.70
N PHE A 493 -0.30 11.64 -17.89
CA PHE A 493 -0.58 12.87 -18.62
C PHE A 493 -0.46 12.73 -20.15
N LEU A 494 -0.29 11.52 -20.66
CA LEU A 494 -0.25 11.24 -22.10
C LEU A 494 -1.65 11.25 -22.76
N GLY A 495 -2.73 11.31 -21.97
CA GLY A 495 -4.10 11.43 -22.46
C GLY A 495 -4.36 12.81 -23.08
N GLN A 496 -4.95 12.85 -24.28
CA GLN A 496 -5.33 14.06 -25.00
C GLN A 496 -6.85 14.17 -25.07
N ARG A 497 -7.39 15.40 -25.00
CA ARG A 497 -8.82 15.62 -25.21
C ARG A 497 -9.22 15.27 -26.66
N THR A 498 -10.43 14.76 -26.81
CA THR A 498 -11.01 14.51 -28.13
C THR A 498 -11.49 15.82 -28.78
N ASP A 499 -11.62 15.87 -30.12
CA ASP A 499 -12.21 17.01 -30.83
C ASP A 499 -13.64 17.29 -30.33
N TYR A 500 -14.39 16.22 -30.01
CA TYR A 500 -15.70 16.34 -29.37
C TYR A 500 -15.60 17.10 -28.04
N ALA A 501 -14.65 16.74 -27.20
CA ALA A 501 -14.45 17.40 -25.91
C ALA A 501 -14.09 18.87 -26.06
N ASN A 502 -13.18 19.23 -26.99
CA ASN A 502 -12.79 20.61 -27.23
C ASN A 502 -13.98 21.46 -27.67
N LYS A 503 -14.79 20.94 -28.61
CA LYS A 503 -16.01 21.62 -29.12
C LYS A 503 -17.06 21.80 -28.03
N ILE A 504 -17.40 20.69 -27.32
CA ILE A 504 -18.48 20.71 -26.32
C ILE A 504 -18.12 21.58 -25.12
N LEU A 505 -16.86 21.51 -24.64
CA LEU A 505 -16.37 22.35 -23.53
C LEU A 505 -16.38 23.82 -23.90
N GLY A 506 -16.09 24.18 -25.18
CA GLY A 506 -16.22 25.55 -25.69
C GLY A 506 -17.66 26.05 -25.65
N GLN A 507 -18.62 25.23 -26.04
CA GLN A 507 -20.06 25.55 -25.97
C GLN A 507 -20.55 25.68 -24.51
N VAL A 508 -20.16 24.76 -23.65
CA VAL A 508 -20.56 24.79 -22.23
C VAL A 508 -20.01 26.02 -21.51
N LYS A 509 -18.74 26.36 -21.74
CA LYS A 509 -18.13 27.59 -21.21
C LYS A 509 -18.85 28.83 -21.74
N GLY A 510 -19.14 28.87 -23.06
CA GLY A 510 -19.86 29.96 -23.67
C GLY A 510 -21.28 30.12 -23.11
N LEU A 511 -22.00 29.04 -22.88
CA LEU A 511 -23.31 29.07 -22.23
C LEU A 511 -23.22 29.57 -20.78
N HIS A 512 -22.24 29.12 -20.03
CA HIS A 512 -22.00 29.63 -18.66
C HIS A 512 -21.72 31.13 -18.67
N THR A 513 -20.86 31.62 -19.59
CA THR A 513 -20.53 33.04 -19.77
C THR A 513 -21.76 33.83 -20.20
N PHE A 514 -22.59 33.29 -21.09
CA PHE A 514 -23.86 33.87 -21.46
C PHE A 514 -24.77 34.10 -20.25
N ILE A 515 -25.06 33.06 -19.47
CA ILE A 515 -25.92 33.15 -18.27
C ILE A 515 -25.37 34.14 -17.25
N LYS A 516 -24.04 34.18 -17.08
CA LYS A 516 -23.37 35.01 -16.06
C LYS A 516 -23.35 36.50 -16.40
N TYR A 517 -23.22 36.86 -17.70
CA TYR A 517 -22.94 38.23 -18.09
C TYR A 517 -24.02 38.86 -18.96
N THR A 518 -25.06 38.12 -19.38
CA THR A 518 -26.13 38.67 -20.19
C THR A 518 -26.96 39.65 -19.39
N LYS A 519 -27.31 40.75 -20.04
CA LYS A 519 -28.15 41.84 -19.51
C LYS A 519 -29.56 41.76 -20.06
N GLU A 520 -30.50 42.43 -19.37
CA GLU A 520 -31.92 42.49 -19.69
C GLU A 520 -32.21 42.84 -21.15
N ASP A 521 -31.58 43.92 -21.68
CA ASP A 521 -31.82 44.37 -23.06
C ASP A 521 -31.55 43.29 -24.13
N LYS A 522 -30.51 42.45 -23.91
CA LYS A 522 -30.22 41.36 -24.83
C LYS A 522 -31.20 40.21 -24.70
N ILE A 523 -31.67 39.93 -23.49
CA ILE A 523 -32.63 38.85 -23.23
C ILE A 523 -33.96 39.16 -23.92
N LYS A 524 -34.43 40.42 -23.86
CA LYS A 524 -35.69 40.84 -24.56
C LYS A 524 -35.66 40.46 -26.06
N MET A 525 -34.55 40.69 -26.72
CA MET A 525 -34.42 40.31 -28.16
C MET A 525 -34.51 38.78 -28.36
N PHE A 526 -33.97 37.99 -27.42
CA PHE A 526 -33.99 36.53 -27.52
C PHE A 526 -35.35 35.92 -27.12
N LEU A 527 -36.14 36.60 -26.28
CA LEU A 527 -37.48 36.17 -25.92
C LEU A 527 -38.45 36.31 -27.12
N ASP A 528 -38.23 37.28 -28.01
CA ASP A 528 -38.98 37.42 -29.26
C ASP A 528 -38.77 36.20 -30.19
N GLU A 529 -37.58 35.60 -30.15
CA GLU A 529 -37.24 34.40 -30.92
C GLU A 529 -37.63 33.09 -30.19
N ASN A 530 -37.48 33.04 -28.88
CA ASN A 530 -37.83 31.89 -28.00
C ASN A 530 -38.52 32.36 -26.73
N PRO A 531 -39.86 32.42 -26.69
CA PRO A 531 -40.62 32.79 -25.50
C PRO A 531 -40.36 31.89 -24.28
N ASN A 532 -39.92 30.64 -24.51
CA ASN A 532 -39.64 29.67 -23.44
C ASN A 532 -38.18 29.74 -22.93
N LEU A 533 -37.37 30.67 -23.42
CA LEU A 533 -35.94 30.78 -23.11
C LEU A 533 -35.67 30.77 -21.59
N PHE A 534 -36.51 31.43 -20.81
CA PHE A 534 -36.40 31.45 -19.36
C PHE A 534 -36.39 30.03 -18.77
N PHE A 535 -37.40 29.23 -19.14
CA PHE A 535 -37.60 27.87 -18.61
C PHE A 535 -36.58 26.89 -19.20
N ASP A 536 -36.17 27.04 -20.43
CA ASP A 536 -35.17 26.20 -21.08
C ASP A 536 -33.80 26.32 -20.40
N ILE A 537 -33.38 27.53 -20.04
CA ILE A 537 -32.08 27.81 -19.46
C ILE A 537 -32.06 27.67 -17.93
N LEU A 538 -33.20 27.83 -17.27
CA LEU A 538 -33.28 27.77 -15.80
C LEU A 538 -32.64 26.53 -15.18
N PRO A 539 -32.86 25.28 -15.69
CA PRO A 539 -32.23 24.08 -15.15
C PRO A 539 -30.69 24.18 -15.22
N VAL A 540 -30.16 24.75 -16.29
CA VAL A 540 -28.72 24.91 -16.49
C VAL A 540 -28.16 26.00 -15.58
N ALA A 541 -28.86 27.14 -15.46
CA ALA A 541 -28.51 28.22 -14.52
C ALA A 541 -28.49 27.69 -13.08
N PHE A 542 -29.44 26.84 -12.73
CA PHE A 542 -29.50 26.19 -11.41
C PHE A 542 -28.29 25.24 -11.22
N ALA A 543 -27.99 24.39 -12.20
CA ALA A 543 -26.88 23.47 -12.16
C ALA A 543 -25.51 24.18 -12.00
N PHE A 544 -25.33 25.31 -12.69
CA PHE A 544 -24.12 26.15 -12.57
C PHE A 544 -24.08 27.03 -11.31
N GLY A 545 -25.15 27.05 -10.50
CA GLY A 545 -25.23 27.95 -9.33
C GLY A 545 -25.45 29.40 -9.67
N LEU A 546 -25.97 29.67 -10.86
CA LEU A 546 -26.26 31.02 -11.36
C LEU A 546 -27.75 31.37 -11.28
N THR A 547 -28.55 30.62 -10.53
CA THR A 547 -30.01 30.79 -10.43
C THR A 547 -30.40 32.22 -10.05
N LYS A 548 -29.80 32.77 -9.01
CA LYS A 548 -30.08 34.14 -8.59
C LYS A 548 -29.81 35.16 -9.69
N LYS A 549 -28.64 34.99 -10.37
CA LYS A 549 -28.26 35.87 -11.47
C LYS A 549 -29.25 35.79 -12.62
N TRP A 550 -29.71 34.57 -12.95
CA TRP A 550 -30.70 34.34 -13.99
C TRP A 550 -32.05 34.97 -13.63
N LEU A 551 -32.54 34.78 -12.41
CA LEU A 551 -33.77 35.38 -11.92
C LEU A 551 -33.71 36.92 -11.92
N ASP A 552 -32.59 37.51 -11.47
CA ASP A 552 -32.42 38.97 -11.38
C ASP A 552 -32.53 39.63 -12.78
N VAL A 553 -32.13 38.97 -13.86
CA VAL A 553 -32.25 39.52 -15.24
C VAL A 553 -33.71 39.61 -15.68
N PHE A 554 -34.58 38.74 -15.19
CA PHE A 554 -35.99 38.67 -15.55
C PHE A 554 -36.93 39.35 -14.52
N LYS A 555 -36.37 39.97 -13.48
CA LYS A 555 -37.14 40.51 -12.33
C LYS A 555 -38.18 41.54 -12.78
N ASP A 556 -37.85 42.34 -13.75
CA ASP A 556 -38.70 43.47 -14.23
C ASP A 556 -39.41 43.10 -15.53
N MET A 557 -39.37 41.82 -15.98
CA MET A 557 -40.04 41.31 -17.15
C MET A 557 -41.31 40.54 -16.79
N ASP A 558 -42.39 40.78 -17.54
CA ASP A 558 -43.57 39.91 -17.45
C ASP A 558 -43.30 38.64 -18.24
N ILE A 559 -43.11 37.54 -17.55
CA ILE A 559 -42.91 36.22 -18.13
C ILE A 559 -44.21 35.45 -18.01
N GLU A 560 -44.87 35.26 -19.15
CA GLU A 560 -46.13 34.52 -19.24
C GLU A 560 -46.04 33.16 -18.54
N GLY A 561 -46.89 32.92 -17.55
CA GLY A 561 -47.01 31.68 -16.80
C GLY A 561 -46.13 31.56 -15.54
N LEU A 562 -45.20 32.49 -15.27
CA LEU A 562 -44.31 32.35 -14.10
C LEU A 562 -45.05 32.53 -12.76
N ASP A 563 -46.06 33.39 -12.73
CA ASP A 563 -46.91 33.66 -11.53
C ASP A 563 -48.24 32.89 -11.55
N SER A 564 -48.45 32.02 -12.53
CA SER A 564 -49.67 31.23 -12.68
C SER A 564 -49.62 29.95 -11.87
N ASP A 565 -50.62 29.71 -11.01
CA ASP A 565 -50.78 28.42 -10.30
C ASP A 565 -51.02 27.22 -11.22
N SER A 566 -51.32 27.51 -12.48
CA SER A 566 -51.51 26.45 -13.51
C SER A 566 -50.18 25.96 -14.11
N TYR A 567 -49.07 26.60 -13.82
CA TYR A 567 -47.75 26.22 -14.34
C TYR A 567 -47.10 25.14 -13.49
N LEU A 568 -46.15 24.42 -14.07
CA LEU A 568 -45.50 23.27 -13.43
C LEU A 568 -44.60 23.69 -12.26
N TYR A 569 -44.20 24.96 -12.19
CA TYR A 569 -43.56 25.62 -11.05
C TYR A 569 -43.61 27.16 -11.26
N ASN A 570 -43.59 27.89 -10.15
CA ASN A 570 -43.66 29.34 -10.13
C ASN A 570 -42.40 29.96 -9.52
N TYR A 571 -42.32 31.30 -9.48
CA TYR A 571 -41.18 32.05 -8.97
C TYR A 571 -40.86 31.71 -7.48
N ALA A 572 -41.85 31.50 -6.66
CA ALA A 572 -41.68 31.11 -5.26
C ALA A 572 -41.05 29.72 -5.15
N THR A 573 -41.47 28.76 -6.03
CA THR A 573 -40.90 27.41 -6.11
C THR A 573 -39.44 27.41 -6.51
N ILE A 574 -39.05 28.28 -7.48
CA ILE A 574 -37.66 28.37 -7.94
C ILE A 574 -36.78 28.90 -6.83
N ASN A 575 -37.16 29.98 -6.15
CA ASN A 575 -36.41 30.53 -5.02
C ASN A 575 -36.28 29.49 -3.89
N TYR A 576 -37.36 28.79 -3.62
CA TYR A 576 -37.41 27.80 -2.57
C TYR A 576 -36.47 26.59 -2.85
N LEU A 577 -36.44 26.08 -4.09
CA LEU A 577 -35.53 25.03 -4.47
C LEU A 577 -34.07 25.45 -4.44
N ALA A 578 -33.79 26.72 -4.75
CA ALA A 578 -32.45 27.29 -4.61
C ALA A 578 -31.98 27.27 -3.15
N ASP A 579 -32.88 27.64 -2.21
CA ASP A 579 -32.62 27.61 -0.77
C ASP A 579 -32.58 26.17 -0.21
N PHE A 580 -33.45 25.29 -0.68
CA PHE A 580 -33.51 23.88 -0.28
C PHE A 580 -32.20 23.14 -0.61
N ASN A 581 -31.58 23.46 -1.75
CA ASN A 581 -30.31 22.86 -2.09
C ASN A 581 -29.20 23.20 -1.07
N ASN A 582 -29.24 24.37 -0.45
CA ASN A 582 -28.32 24.75 0.63
C ASN A 582 -28.64 24.01 1.94
N ASN A 583 -29.90 23.57 2.12
CA ASN A 583 -30.39 22.88 3.31
C ASN A 583 -30.44 21.35 3.17
N ILE A 584 -30.22 20.81 1.96
CA ILE A 584 -30.29 19.36 1.72
C ILE A 584 -29.26 18.59 2.55
N GLU A 585 -28.17 19.25 2.94
CA GLU A 585 -27.17 18.70 3.86
C GLU A 585 -27.71 18.48 5.27
N SER A 586 -28.75 19.21 5.70
CA SER A 586 -29.36 19.04 7.02
C SER A 586 -30.26 17.80 7.10
N ILE A 587 -30.71 17.27 5.96
CA ILE A 587 -31.58 16.07 5.90
C ILE A 587 -30.73 14.80 5.81
N MET A 588 -29.51 14.88 5.31
CA MET A 588 -28.61 13.75 5.07
C MET A 588 -27.74 13.30 6.26
N PRO A 589 -27.32 14.16 7.21
CA PRO A 589 -26.43 13.76 8.31
C PRO A 589 -27.01 12.70 9.23
N SER A 590 -28.31 12.75 9.52
CA SER A 590 -28.96 11.75 10.38
C SER A 590 -28.82 10.32 9.90
N TYR A 591 -28.66 10.11 8.60
CA TYR A 591 -28.41 8.78 8.03
C TYR A 591 -26.93 8.38 8.07
N SER A 592 -26.01 9.30 7.89
CA SER A 592 -24.57 9.00 7.99
C SER A 592 -24.16 8.65 9.43
N GLU A 593 -24.73 9.33 10.42
CA GLU A 593 -24.57 9.01 11.85
C GLU A 593 -25.15 7.63 12.19
N TYR A 594 -26.36 7.32 11.75
CA TYR A 594 -27.00 6.03 11.93
C TYR A 594 -26.18 4.89 11.28
N ARG A 595 -25.63 5.12 10.10
CA ARG A 595 -24.77 4.13 9.42
C ARG A 595 -23.43 3.92 10.16
N SER A 596 -22.83 4.97 10.71
CA SER A 596 -21.60 4.86 11.51
C SER A 596 -21.85 4.10 12.82
N GLU A 597 -23.01 4.25 13.47
CA GLU A 597 -23.39 3.49 14.66
C GLU A 597 -23.60 1.99 14.36
N ILE A 598 -24.20 1.63 13.22
CA ILE A 598 -24.37 0.24 12.81
C ILE A 598 -23.00 -0.42 12.50
N TYR A 599 -22.08 0.29 11.85
CA TYR A 599 -20.75 -0.24 11.56
C TYR A 599 -19.84 -0.29 12.80
N SER A 600 -19.99 0.63 13.74
CA SER A 600 -19.25 0.60 15.00
C SER A 600 -19.73 -0.50 15.96
N SER A 601 -21.01 -0.89 15.90
CA SER A 601 -21.57 -1.99 16.70
C SER A 601 -21.25 -3.39 16.15
N SER A 602 -20.83 -3.51 14.88
CA SER A 602 -20.48 -4.80 14.25
C SER A 602 -18.98 -5.10 14.22
N SER A 603 -18.11 -4.18 14.68
CA SER A 603 -16.64 -4.34 14.65
C SER A 603 -16.00 -4.68 16.00
N SER A 604 -16.78 -5.08 17.01
CA SER A 604 -16.26 -5.54 18.30
C SER A 604 -16.19 -7.06 18.36
N SER A 605 -15.24 -7.69 17.66
CA SER A 605 -14.63 -8.96 18.05
C SER A 605 -13.51 -9.39 17.10
N SER A 606 -12.30 -8.94 17.37
CA SER A 606 -11.07 -9.72 17.20
C SER A 606 -9.93 -8.96 17.86
N SER A 607 -9.78 -9.17 19.15
CA SER A 607 -8.57 -8.83 19.89
C SER A 607 -7.51 -9.87 19.59
N ASP A 608 -6.59 -9.54 18.72
CA ASP A 608 -5.35 -10.31 18.55
C ASP A 608 -4.39 -9.87 19.64
N SER A 609 -4.26 -10.72 20.67
CA SER A 609 -3.34 -10.54 21.78
C SER A 609 -1.92 -10.84 21.31
N GLY A 610 -1.15 -9.80 21.01
CA GLY A 610 0.28 -9.89 20.79
C GLY A 610 1.02 -10.32 22.06
N PHE A 611 1.58 -11.52 22.04
CA PHE A 611 2.45 -12.04 23.08
C PHE A 611 3.87 -11.50 22.86
N SER A 612 4.30 -10.55 23.68
CA SER A 612 5.68 -10.08 23.74
C SER A 612 6.50 -11.04 24.61
N GLY A 613 7.18 -12.00 23.98
CA GLY A 613 8.18 -12.82 24.63
C GLY A 613 9.53 -12.10 24.67
N PHE A 614 10.06 -11.85 25.85
CA PHE A 614 11.43 -11.41 26.06
C PHE A 614 12.41 -12.53 25.68
N GLY A 615 13.06 -12.40 24.53
CA GLY A 615 14.18 -13.25 24.13
C GLY A 615 15.50 -12.55 24.43
N GLY A 616 16.26 -13.05 25.38
CA GLY A 616 17.63 -12.62 25.63
C GLY A 616 18.51 -12.85 24.39
N GLY A 617 19.24 -11.82 23.96
CA GLY A 617 20.11 -11.89 22.81
C GLY A 617 21.29 -12.84 23.03
N GLY A 618 21.36 -13.86 22.20
CA GLY A 618 22.50 -14.76 22.08
C GLY A 618 23.16 -14.60 20.74
N PHE A 619 24.44 -14.77 20.72
CA PHE A 619 25.32 -14.55 19.60
C PHE A 619 25.45 -15.72 18.63
N GLY A 620 25.64 -15.37 17.35
CA GLY A 620 26.23 -16.26 16.32
C GLY A 620 25.55 -17.62 16.19
N GLY A 621 25.05 -17.88 15.08
CA GLY A 621 24.80 -19.16 14.43
C GLY A 621 23.96 -20.19 15.14
N SER A 622 23.90 -20.54 16.28
CA SER A 622 23.09 -21.64 16.80
C SER A 622 22.49 -21.37 18.18
N SER A 623 21.43 -21.56 18.39
CA SER A 623 20.17 -22.22 18.41
C SER A 623 19.72 -22.63 19.81
N SER A 624 18.55 -22.16 20.21
CA SER A 624 17.78 -22.90 21.20
C SER A 624 17.40 -24.26 20.61
N SER A 625 17.51 -25.32 21.39
CA SER A 625 17.03 -26.64 21.02
C SER A 625 16.04 -27.13 22.05
N GLY A 626 14.78 -27.21 21.63
CA GLY A 626 13.73 -27.94 22.34
C GLY A 626 13.41 -29.23 21.60
N SER A 627 12.96 -30.26 22.28
CA SER A 627 12.37 -31.46 21.67
C SER A 627 10.85 -31.36 21.67
N TRP A 628 10.19 -32.03 20.76
CA TRP A 628 8.73 -32.04 20.62
C TRP A 628 8.19 -33.47 20.40
#